data_d58ca6e476992ed69d01a45f9109531a
#
_entry.id   d58ca6e476992ed69d01a45f9109531a
#
_cell.length_a   1.000
_cell.length_b   1.000
_cell.length_c   1.000
_cell.angle_alpha   90.00
_cell.angle_beta   90.00
_cell.angle_gamma   90.00
#
_symmetry.space_group_name_H-M   'P 1'
#
loop_
_entity.id
_entity.type
_entity.pdbx_description
1 polymer ?
#
loop_
_entity_poly.entity_id
_entity_poly.type
_entity_poly.pdbx_seq_one_letter_code
_entity_poly.pdbx_strand_id
1 'polypeptide(L)'
;MNKTLIINYLKIECKRKILVSLSVAGLLLLASCGGKGKDAASMSYSQEDANEVIAYYNITVDLMKKLVTTDDISKTLAYMKKDGKGFVIAPIVNRSYFQAKDTTALLNPGNCFPDAVRDSLKMLCLAYMDASNKVYANYEEYCQYIKAEDYKDDKYAKGREIAADQEEQGKRIQELRTQIYALVTPYADKAEEATLKDNPLKDHIMAGKALISSLEAVLEGYDSDVAKERMQSLYDAVNTQKEAASKVEKLKDYSSEMMSYEDMVNDTDKFLGELRKLLRNGKFTESGYKELLYNYNHVIDDYNRFIN
;
A
#
# COMPACT_ATOMS: atom_id res chain seq x y z
N MET A 1 13.96 15.62 -17.76
CA MET A 1 12.82 14.70 -17.71
C MET A 1 12.90 13.96 -16.37
N ASN A 2 11.94 14.19 -15.48
CA ASN A 2 12.04 13.72 -14.09
C ASN A 2 11.80 12.19 -14.01
N LYS A 3 12.89 11.43 -13.85
CA LYS A 3 12.89 9.97 -13.63
C LYS A 3 12.46 9.55 -12.20
N THR A 4 12.15 10.50 -11.33
CA THR A 4 11.92 10.28 -9.88
C THR A 4 10.51 9.77 -9.53
N LEU A 5 9.62 9.60 -10.50
CA LEU A 5 8.18 9.42 -10.28
C LEU A 5 7.75 8.01 -9.91
N ILE A 6 8.54 6.98 -10.20
CA ILE A 6 8.15 5.57 -10.00
C ILE A 6 8.66 5.01 -8.65
N ILE A 7 9.64 5.67 -8.02
CA ILE A 7 10.39 5.15 -6.86
C ILE A 7 9.57 5.13 -5.56
N ASN A 8 8.51 5.94 -5.45
CA ASN A 8 7.74 6.05 -4.20
C ASN A 8 6.67 4.95 -3.99
N TYR A 9 6.40 4.14 -5.00
CA TYR A 9 5.37 3.08 -4.92
C TYR A 9 5.78 1.91 -4.02
N LEU A 10 7.07 1.65 -3.87
CA LEU A 10 7.60 0.37 -3.43
C LEU A 10 8.18 0.34 -2.01
N LYS A 11 8.13 1.43 -1.25
CA LYS A 11 8.43 1.40 0.19
C LYS A 11 7.17 1.18 1.01
N ILE A 12 6.47 0.08 0.80
CA ILE A 12 5.50 -0.42 1.79
C ILE A 12 6.31 -0.95 2.96
N GLU A 13 6.36 -0.18 4.04
CA GLU A 13 6.82 -0.70 5.32
C GLU A 13 5.85 -1.80 5.79
N CYS A 14 6.18 -3.02 5.44
CA CYS A 14 5.53 -4.21 5.97
C CYS A 14 5.99 -4.41 7.42
N LYS A 15 5.36 -3.71 8.35
CA LYS A 15 5.57 -3.90 9.78
C LYS A 15 4.28 -4.33 10.44
N ARG A 16 4.31 -5.61 10.84
CA ARG A 16 3.51 -6.28 11.88
C ARG A 16 2.01 -6.42 11.67
N LYS A 17 1.64 -7.71 11.68
CA LYS A 17 0.31 -8.29 11.79
C LYS A 17 -0.62 -7.51 12.72
N ILE A 18 -1.63 -6.88 12.14
CA ILE A 18 -2.94 -6.83 12.76
C ILE A 18 -3.75 -7.87 12.00
N LEU A 19 -4.07 -8.97 12.68
CA LEU A 19 -5.01 -9.98 12.19
C LEU A 19 -6.34 -9.30 11.88
N VAL A 20 -6.60 -9.08 10.61
CA VAL A 20 -7.93 -8.79 10.12
C VAL A 20 -8.24 -9.88 9.11
N SER A 21 -9.07 -10.82 9.55
CA SER A 21 -9.76 -11.74 8.65
C SER A 21 -10.66 -10.91 7.71
N LEU A 22 -10.12 -10.47 6.58
CA LEU A 22 -10.90 -9.92 5.50
C LEU A 22 -11.56 -11.10 4.78
N SER A 23 -12.83 -11.35 5.14
CA SER A 23 -13.73 -12.13 4.30
C SER A 23 -13.89 -11.40 2.95
N VAL A 24 -13.41 -12.02 1.89
CA VAL A 24 -13.45 -11.58 0.48
C VAL A 24 -14.90 -11.55 -0.07
N ALA A 25 -15.90 -11.32 0.75
CA ALA A 25 -17.32 -11.34 0.36
C ALA A 25 -17.92 -9.94 0.10
N GLY A 26 -17.12 -8.86 0.06
CA GLY A 26 -17.60 -7.47 -0.08
C GLY A 26 -17.41 -6.80 -1.45
N LEU A 27 -16.77 -7.45 -2.42
CA LEU A 27 -16.32 -6.80 -3.66
C LEU A 27 -17.34 -6.83 -4.81
N LEU A 28 -18.62 -7.20 -4.55
CA LEU A 28 -19.65 -7.33 -5.61
C LEU A 28 -20.85 -6.38 -5.48
N LEU A 29 -20.81 -5.33 -4.67
CA LEU A 29 -21.98 -4.45 -4.50
C LEU A 29 -21.79 -2.98 -4.89
N LEU A 30 -20.76 -2.61 -5.65
CA LEU A 30 -20.68 -1.26 -6.26
C LEU A 30 -21.06 -1.23 -7.74
N ALA A 31 -21.62 -2.31 -8.30
CA ALA A 31 -22.07 -2.39 -9.68
C ALA A 31 -23.55 -2.00 -9.86
N SER A 32 -24.10 -1.09 -9.04
CA SER A 32 -25.49 -0.64 -9.23
C SER A 32 -25.70 0.81 -8.81
N CYS A 33 -24.98 1.73 -9.44
CA CYS A 33 -25.44 3.09 -9.65
C CYS A 33 -25.22 3.41 -11.12
N GLY A 34 -26.32 3.38 -11.88
CA GLY A 34 -26.35 3.61 -13.31
C GLY A 34 -25.95 5.03 -13.70
N GLY A 35 -24.66 5.28 -13.76
CA GLY A 35 -24.06 6.41 -14.44
C GLY A 35 -23.07 5.84 -15.44
N LYS A 36 -23.13 6.28 -16.71
CA LYS A 36 -22.16 5.97 -17.76
C LYS A 36 -20.81 6.62 -17.43
N GLY A 37 -20.15 6.18 -16.33
CA GLY A 37 -18.76 6.49 -16.05
C GLY A 37 -17.89 5.68 -17.01
N LYS A 38 -16.96 6.32 -17.72
CA LYS A 38 -15.95 5.58 -18.50
C LYS A 38 -15.12 4.77 -17.50
N ASP A 39 -15.09 3.44 -17.68
CA ASP A 39 -14.16 2.60 -16.93
C ASP A 39 -12.72 3.01 -17.23
N ALA A 40 -11.80 2.88 -16.26
CA ALA A 40 -10.38 3.19 -16.44
C ALA A 40 -9.80 2.51 -17.69
N ALA A 41 -10.23 1.28 -17.98
CA ALA A 41 -9.81 0.52 -19.16
C ALA A 41 -10.15 1.21 -20.50
N SER A 42 -11.20 2.05 -20.54
CA SER A 42 -11.63 2.80 -21.74
C SER A 42 -11.01 4.19 -21.85
N MET A 43 -10.18 4.60 -20.87
CA MET A 43 -9.52 5.91 -20.87
C MET A 43 -8.35 5.93 -21.85
N SER A 44 -8.24 7.04 -22.55
CA SER A 44 -7.07 7.37 -23.38
C SER A 44 -6.62 8.76 -22.97
N TYR A 45 -5.40 8.85 -22.49
CA TYR A 45 -4.82 10.11 -22.01
C TYR A 45 -3.92 10.75 -23.04
N SER A 46 -3.96 12.08 -23.12
CA SER A 46 -2.86 12.88 -23.66
C SER A 46 -1.67 12.78 -22.69
N GLN A 47 -0.48 13.17 -23.15
CA GLN A 47 0.72 13.22 -22.28
C GLN A 47 0.50 14.15 -21.08
N GLU A 48 -0.22 15.27 -21.27
CA GLU A 48 -0.52 16.24 -20.24
C GLU A 48 -1.49 15.67 -19.19
N ASP A 49 -2.63 15.11 -19.63
CA ASP A 49 -3.60 14.49 -18.74
C ASP A 49 -2.97 13.32 -17.96
N ALA A 50 -2.15 12.51 -18.61
CA ALA A 50 -1.44 11.41 -17.97
C ALA A 50 -0.51 11.90 -16.85
N ASN A 51 0.23 12.97 -17.08
CA ASN A 51 1.08 13.58 -16.05
C ASN A 51 0.26 14.12 -14.87
N GLU A 52 -0.92 14.70 -15.11
CA GLU A 52 -1.82 15.14 -14.04
C GLU A 52 -2.34 13.98 -13.20
N VAL A 53 -2.78 12.88 -13.83
CA VAL A 53 -3.23 11.66 -13.12
C VAL A 53 -2.11 11.09 -12.25
N ILE A 54 -0.89 10.97 -12.80
CA ILE A 54 0.27 10.46 -12.07
C ILE A 54 0.63 11.40 -10.91
N ALA A 55 0.59 12.72 -11.12
CA ALA A 55 0.86 13.69 -10.07
C ALA A 55 -0.16 13.57 -8.92
N TYR A 56 -1.45 13.45 -9.24
CA TYR A 56 -2.49 13.23 -8.24
C TYR A 56 -2.30 11.91 -7.48
N TYR A 57 -2.00 10.82 -8.19
CA TYR A 57 -1.70 9.53 -7.58
C TYR A 57 -0.55 9.65 -6.57
N ASN A 58 0.56 10.29 -6.95
CA ASN A 58 1.73 10.46 -6.08
C ASN A 58 1.42 11.30 -4.84
N ILE A 59 0.65 12.39 -4.99
CA ILE A 59 0.18 13.19 -3.86
C ILE A 59 -0.67 12.33 -2.92
N THR A 60 -1.58 11.52 -3.46
CA THR A 60 -2.44 10.63 -2.68
C THR A 60 -1.61 9.62 -1.88
N VAL A 61 -0.66 8.94 -2.52
CA VAL A 61 0.25 7.98 -1.87
C VAL A 61 1.07 8.65 -0.76
N ASP A 62 1.65 9.81 -1.04
CA ASP A 62 2.51 10.54 -0.11
C ASP A 62 1.74 11.00 1.13
N LEU A 63 0.51 11.47 0.93
CA LEU A 63 -0.38 11.88 2.01
C LEU A 63 -0.81 10.72 2.89
N MET A 64 -1.21 9.60 2.31
CA MET A 64 -1.59 8.42 3.09
C MET A 64 -0.44 7.84 3.91
N LYS A 65 0.81 7.98 3.45
CA LYS A 65 1.99 7.58 4.22
C LYS A 65 2.29 8.53 5.39
N LYS A 66 2.02 9.83 5.22
CA LYS A 66 2.40 10.86 6.19
C LYS A 66 1.33 11.15 7.23
N LEU A 67 0.03 10.99 6.90
CA LEU A 67 -1.07 11.36 7.80
C LEU A 67 -1.09 10.54 9.08
N VAL A 68 -1.05 9.23 8.96
CA VAL A 68 -0.96 8.31 10.09
C VAL A 68 -0.30 7.01 9.63
N THR A 69 0.69 6.56 10.37
CA THR A 69 1.36 5.31 10.05
C THR A 69 0.70 4.13 10.77
N THR A 70 0.78 2.95 10.20
CA THR A 70 0.33 1.71 10.87
C THR A 70 1.09 1.49 12.18
N ASP A 71 2.36 1.92 12.24
CA ASP A 71 3.19 1.85 13.44
C ASP A 71 2.66 2.77 14.55
N ASP A 72 2.25 4.01 14.22
CA ASP A 72 1.64 4.93 15.19
C ASP A 72 0.33 4.35 15.75
N ILE A 73 -0.54 3.81 14.90
CA ILE A 73 -1.80 3.17 15.34
C ILE A 73 -1.49 1.98 16.27
N SER A 74 -0.56 1.11 15.87
CA SER A 74 -0.21 -0.08 16.64
C SER A 74 0.41 0.24 17.99
N LYS A 75 1.33 1.21 18.03
CA LYS A 75 2.02 1.63 19.27
C LYS A 75 1.07 2.30 20.25
N THR A 76 0.23 3.22 19.76
CA THR A 76 -0.72 3.91 20.61
C THR A 76 -1.78 2.96 21.14
N LEU A 77 -2.32 2.07 20.32
CA LEU A 77 -3.27 1.05 20.73
C LEU A 77 -2.67 0.06 21.74
N ALA A 78 -1.44 -0.40 21.51
CA ALA A 78 -0.73 -1.27 22.47
C ALA A 78 -0.49 -0.59 23.82
N TYR A 79 -0.22 0.72 23.82
CA TYR A 79 -0.11 1.52 25.04
C TYR A 79 -1.44 1.62 25.79
N MET A 80 -2.53 1.95 25.09
CA MET A 80 -3.86 2.09 25.67
C MET A 80 -4.39 0.77 26.26
N LYS A 81 -4.16 -0.36 25.59
CA LYS A 81 -4.62 -1.70 26.04
C LYS A 81 -3.91 -2.24 27.28
N LYS A 82 -2.86 -1.59 27.76
CA LYS A 82 -2.13 -2.06 28.95
C LYS A 82 -2.84 -1.76 30.29
N ASP A 83 -3.85 -0.89 30.33
CA ASP A 83 -4.58 -0.50 31.55
C ASP A 83 -3.62 -0.20 32.71
N GLY A 84 -2.53 0.52 32.45
CA GLY A 84 -1.51 0.86 33.46
C GLY A 84 -0.73 -0.34 34.04
N LYS A 85 -0.88 -1.53 33.47
CA LYS A 85 -0.15 -2.72 33.95
C LYS A 85 1.31 -2.68 33.49
N GLY A 86 2.22 -2.67 34.47
CA GLY A 86 3.65 -2.68 34.25
C GLY A 86 4.23 -1.26 33.99
N PHE A 87 5.56 -1.19 33.80
CA PHE A 87 6.22 0.05 33.41
C PHE A 87 5.96 0.33 31.92
N VAL A 88 5.21 1.38 31.65
CA VAL A 88 4.79 1.73 30.28
C VAL A 88 5.17 3.16 29.98
N ILE A 89 6.06 3.32 29.02
CA ILE A 89 6.39 4.63 28.46
C ILE A 89 5.39 4.94 27.36
N ALA A 90 4.78 6.12 27.40
CA ALA A 90 3.92 6.61 26.35
C ALA A 90 4.72 6.71 25.02
N PRO A 91 4.22 6.14 23.91
CA PRO A 91 4.92 6.23 22.64
C PRO A 91 5.00 7.68 22.14
N ILE A 92 6.13 8.05 21.56
CA ILE A 92 6.24 9.32 20.85
C ILE A 92 5.58 9.14 19.49
N VAL A 93 4.56 9.97 19.23
CA VAL A 93 3.83 10.00 17.97
C VAL A 93 4.05 11.36 17.32
N ASN A 94 4.60 11.34 16.12
CA ASN A 94 4.85 12.55 15.34
C ASN A 94 3.70 12.80 14.38
N ARG A 95 2.75 13.67 14.78
CA ARG A 95 1.69 14.11 13.90
C ARG A 95 2.27 14.95 12.77
N SER A 96 2.18 14.44 11.55
CA SER A 96 2.51 15.21 10.37
C SER A 96 1.38 16.18 10.05
N TYR A 97 1.72 17.48 9.99
CA TYR A 97 0.78 18.51 9.55
C TYR A 97 0.94 18.71 8.04
N PHE A 98 -0.19 18.72 7.33
CA PHE A 98 -0.21 19.03 5.91
C PHE A 98 -0.26 20.53 5.69
N GLN A 99 0.43 20.97 4.65
CA GLN A 99 0.21 22.30 4.14
C GLN A 99 -1.16 22.39 3.47
N ALA A 100 -1.81 23.55 3.56
CA ALA A 100 -3.12 23.75 2.95
C ALA A 100 -3.14 23.42 1.45
N LYS A 101 -2.02 23.65 0.74
CA LYS A 101 -1.86 23.31 -0.68
C LYS A 101 -1.98 21.80 -0.96
N ASP A 102 -1.42 20.96 -0.06
CA ASP A 102 -1.43 19.50 -0.24
C ASP A 102 -2.84 18.95 -0.03
N THR A 103 -3.53 19.43 0.99
CA THR A 103 -4.95 19.11 1.23
C THR A 103 -5.83 19.56 0.07
N THR A 104 -5.60 20.75 -0.46
CA THR A 104 -6.35 21.27 -1.62
C THR A 104 -6.13 20.39 -2.84
N ALA A 105 -4.90 20.01 -3.14
CA ALA A 105 -4.57 19.11 -4.25
C ALA A 105 -5.25 17.75 -4.10
N LEU A 106 -5.21 17.16 -2.90
CA LEU A 106 -5.86 15.88 -2.63
C LEU A 106 -7.38 15.91 -2.83
N LEU A 107 -8.02 17.02 -2.47
CA LEU A 107 -9.48 17.19 -2.58
C LEU A 107 -9.93 17.64 -3.97
N ASN A 108 -9.00 17.90 -4.90
CA ASN A 108 -9.29 18.29 -6.27
C ASN A 108 -8.53 17.38 -7.26
N PRO A 109 -9.07 16.19 -7.57
CA PRO A 109 -8.41 15.21 -8.43
C PRO A 109 -8.19 15.64 -9.88
N GLY A 110 -8.68 16.82 -10.29
CA GLY A 110 -8.56 17.32 -11.66
C GLY A 110 -9.62 16.74 -12.62
N ASN A 111 -9.65 17.26 -13.84
CA ASN A 111 -10.63 16.87 -14.84
C ASN A 111 -10.26 15.62 -15.64
N CYS A 112 -9.07 15.10 -15.43
CA CYS A 112 -8.57 13.88 -16.05
C CYS A 112 -9.24 12.58 -15.50
N PHE A 113 -9.98 12.69 -14.39
CA PHE A 113 -10.82 11.62 -13.88
C PHE A 113 -12.31 11.86 -14.22
N PRO A 114 -13.11 10.79 -14.43
CA PRO A 114 -14.57 10.91 -14.54
C PRO A 114 -15.19 11.56 -13.29
N ASP A 115 -16.28 12.31 -13.44
CA ASP A 115 -16.95 13.04 -12.36
C ASP A 115 -17.26 12.18 -11.14
N ALA A 116 -17.87 10.99 -11.36
CA ALA A 116 -18.18 10.07 -10.28
C ALA A 116 -16.95 9.57 -9.52
N VAL A 117 -15.80 9.44 -10.20
CA VAL A 117 -14.53 9.04 -9.61
C VAL A 117 -13.96 10.18 -8.78
N ARG A 118 -13.99 11.41 -9.30
CA ARG A 118 -13.55 12.61 -8.57
C ARG A 118 -14.33 12.79 -7.27
N ASP A 119 -15.65 12.67 -7.33
CA ASP A 119 -16.51 12.81 -6.16
C ASP A 119 -16.22 11.71 -5.12
N SER A 120 -16.05 10.47 -5.58
CA SER A 120 -15.70 9.34 -4.71
C SER A 120 -14.32 9.51 -4.07
N LEU A 121 -13.31 9.90 -4.84
CA LEU A 121 -11.96 10.17 -4.32
C LEU A 121 -11.98 11.27 -3.27
N LYS A 122 -12.66 12.38 -3.54
CA LYS A 122 -12.80 13.48 -2.59
C LYS A 122 -13.45 13.03 -1.28
N MET A 123 -14.54 12.27 -1.38
CA MET A 123 -15.26 11.76 -0.19
C MET A 123 -14.38 10.80 0.62
N LEU A 124 -13.71 9.86 -0.04
CA LEU A 124 -12.83 8.89 0.62
C LEU A 124 -11.62 9.57 1.28
N CYS A 125 -11.01 10.55 0.61
CA CYS A 125 -9.88 11.31 1.16
C CYS A 125 -10.29 12.14 2.37
N LEU A 126 -11.47 12.78 2.37
CA LEU A 126 -12.00 13.49 3.53
C LEU A 126 -12.23 12.53 4.70
N ALA A 127 -12.82 11.37 4.45
CA ALA A 127 -13.05 10.35 5.48
C ALA A 127 -11.73 9.82 6.06
N TYR A 128 -10.71 9.63 5.21
CA TYR A 128 -9.37 9.21 5.62
C TYR A 128 -8.70 10.25 6.54
N MET A 129 -8.79 11.53 6.18
CA MET A 129 -8.26 12.63 6.99
C MET A 129 -8.98 12.74 8.34
N ASP A 130 -10.30 12.56 8.36
CA ASP A 130 -11.09 12.57 9.59
C ASP A 130 -10.70 11.43 10.54
N ALA A 131 -10.64 10.20 10.02
CA ALA A 131 -10.21 9.04 10.79
C ALA A 131 -8.77 9.18 11.32
N SER A 132 -7.86 9.74 10.51
CA SER A 132 -6.48 10.03 10.93
C SER A 132 -6.41 11.05 12.06
N ASN A 133 -7.21 12.11 11.99
CA ASN A 133 -7.30 13.10 13.07
C ASN A 133 -7.86 12.49 14.37
N LYS A 134 -8.84 11.61 14.27
CA LYS A 134 -9.39 10.90 15.43
C LYS A 134 -8.38 10.01 16.12
N VAL A 135 -7.53 9.31 15.37
CA VAL A 135 -6.43 8.50 15.94
C VAL A 135 -5.54 9.33 16.85
N TYR A 136 -5.15 10.52 16.41
CA TYR A 136 -4.33 11.41 17.24
C TYR A 136 -5.10 12.02 18.40
N ALA A 137 -6.35 12.42 18.20
CA ALA A 137 -7.21 12.96 19.26
C ALA A 137 -7.46 11.93 20.37
N ASN A 138 -7.74 10.69 20.01
CA ASN A 138 -7.90 9.59 20.96
C ASN A 138 -6.62 9.35 21.77
N TYR A 139 -5.47 9.41 21.13
CA TYR A 139 -4.20 9.26 21.81
C TYR A 139 -3.93 10.42 22.80
N GLU A 140 -4.18 11.65 22.38
CA GLU A 140 -4.04 12.84 23.23
C GLU A 140 -5.01 12.76 24.42
N GLU A 141 -6.27 12.40 24.20
CA GLU A 141 -7.27 12.24 25.26
C GLU A 141 -6.86 11.15 26.25
N TYR A 142 -6.38 9.99 25.77
CA TYR A 142 -5.90 8.94 26.65
C TYR A 142 -4.69 9.38 27.48
N CYS A 143 -3.74 10.12 26.90
CA CYS A 143 -2.61 10.66 27.64
C CYS A 143 -3.05 11.66 28.73
N GLN A 144 -4.04 12.51 28.45
CA GLN A 144 -4.61 13.44 29.44
C GLN A 144 -5.32 12.68 30.58
N TYR A 145 -6.13 11.69 30.26
CA TYR A 145 -6.80 10.82 31.22
C TYR A 145 -5.79 10.10 32.14
N ILE A 146 -4.69 9.59 31.62
CA ILE A 146 -3.64 8.98 32.45
C ILE A 146 -2.94 10.02 33.32
N LYS A 147 -2.65 11.20 32.77
CA LYS A 147 -1.97 12.29 33.50
C LYS A 147 -2.81 12.84 34.63
N ALA A 148 -4.13 12.93 34.47
CA ALA A 148 -5.08 13.35 35.49
C ALA A 148 -5.34 12.28 36.58
N GLU A 149 -4.88 11.05 36.33
CA GLU A 149 -5.10 9.88 37.18
C GLU A 149 -6.59 9.47 37.31
N ASP A 150 -7.45 9.91 36.39
CA ASP A 150 -8.90 9.62 36.37
C ASP A 150 -9.20 8.11 36.34
N TYR A 151 -8.24 7.31 35.86
CA TYR A 151 -8.33 5.85 35.91
C TYR A 151 -8.46 5.24 37.28
N LYS A 152 -8.09 6.00 38.32
CA LYS A 152 -8.26 5.56 39.74
C LYS A 152 -9.72 5.55 40.13
N ASP A 153 -10.50 6.47 39.59
CA ASP A 153 -11.91 6.66 39.90
C ASP A 153 -12.81 5.68 39.13
N ASP A 154 -12.53 5.48 37.83
CA ASP A 154 -13.35 4.70 36.94
C ASP A 154 -12.78 3.30 36.62
N LYS A 155 -11.66 2.90 37.21
CA LYS A 155 -10.98 1.60 36.99
C LYS A 155 -10.68 1.32 35.50
N TYR A 156 -10.17 2.32 34.80
CA TYR A 156 -9.88 2.31 33.38
C TYR A 156 -11.11 2.17 32.46
N ALA A 157 -12.34 2.46 32.91
CA ALA A 157 -13.52 2.32 32.05
C ALA A 157 -13.45 3.24 30.84
N LYS A 158 -13.20 4.54 31.00
CA LYS A 158 -13.01 5.50 29.91
C LYS A 158 -11.79 5.17 29.06
N GLY A 159 -10.69 4.73 29.68
CA GLY A 159 -9.49 4.32 28.96
C GLY A 159 -9.75 3.20 27.95
N ARG A 160 -10.58 2.21 28.31
CA ARG A 160 -10.99 1.12 27.40
C ARG A 160 -11.92 1.60 26.29
N GLU A 161 -12.80 2.55 26.55
CA GLU A 161 -13.64 3.16 25.51
C GLU A 161 -12.79 3.88 24.45
N ILE A 162 -11.83 4.70 24.89
CA ILE A 162 -10.89 5.38 23.98
C ILE A 162 -10.08 4.35 23.17
N ALA A 163 -9.59 3.28 23.82
CA ALA A 163 -8.85 2.22 23.13
C ALA A 163 -9.70 1.45 22.10
N ALA A 164 -11.00 1.26 22.38
CA ALA A 164 -11.92 0.62 21.44
C ALA A 164 -12.17 1.51 20.22
N ASP A 165 -12.40 2.81 20.40
CA ASP A 165 -12.53 3.76 19.27
C ASP A 165 -11.21 3.85 18.48
N GLN A 166 -10.05 3.87 19.14
CA GLN A 166 -8.75 3.82 18.48
C GLN A 166 -8.61 2.61 17.56
N GLU A 167 -9.03 1.43 18.02
CA GLU A 167 -9.00 0.21 17.21
C GLU A 167 -9.96 0.30 16.01
N GLU A 168 -11.15 0.86 16.20
CA GLU A 168 -12.12 1.08 15.14
C GLU A 168 -11.58 2.05 14.08
N GLN A 169 -11.02 3.20 14.51
CA GLN A 169 -10.41 4.14 13.58
C GLN A 169 -9.22 3.52 12.82
N GLY A 170 -8.42 2.69 13.49
CA GLY A 170 -7.34 1.96 12.83
C GLY A 170 -7.84 1.04 11.70
N LYS A 171 -8.91 0.28 11.92
CA LYS A 171 -9.56 -0.55 10.90
C LYS A 171 -10.12 0.30 9.77
N ARG A 172 -10.84 1.36 10.09
CA ARG A 172 -11.41 2.31 9.12
C ARG A 172 -10.35 2.92 8.21
N ILE A 173 -9.19 3.31 8.76
CA ILE A 173 -8.06 3.83 7.98
C ILE A 173 -7.56 2.80 6.95
N GLN A 174 -7.43 1.52 7.34
CA GLN A 174 -7.01 0.47 6.42
C GLN A 174 -8.03 0.25 5.28
N GLU A 175 -9.31 0.22 5.62
CA GLU A 175 -10.39 0.08 4.63
C GLU A 175 -10.42 1.26 3.65
N LEU A 176 -10.33 2.49 4.14
CA LEU A 176 -10.32 3.69 3.32
C LEU A 176 -9.08 3.74 2.42
N ARG A 177 -7.92 3.34 2.93
CA ARG A 177 -6.69 3.22 2.14
C ARG A 177 -6.87 2.24 0.98
N THR A 178 -7.42 1.06 1.27
CA THR A 178 -7.70 0.05 0.25
C THR A 178 -8.67 0.57 -0.81
N GLN A 179 -9.75 1.25 -0.41
CA GLN A 179 -10.74 1.81 -1.33
C GLN A 179 -10.14 2.92 -2.20
N ILE A 180 -9.34 3.82 -1.63
CA ILE A 180 -8.68 4.90 -2.39
C ILE A 180 -7.73 4.31 -3.43
N TYR A 181 -6.88 3.35 -3.04
CA TYR A 181 -5.96 2.70 -3.99
C TYR A 181 -6.71 1.94 -5.08
N ALA A 182 -7.72 1.14 -4.72
CA ALA A 182 -8.53 0.42 -5.70
C ALA A 182 -9.20 1.34 -6.72
N LEU A 183 -9.57 2.56 -6.29
CA LEU A 183 -10.20 3.55 -7.17
C LEU A 183 -9.19 4.30 -8.05
N VAL A 184 -8.02 4.70 -7.53
CA VAL A 184 -7.07 5.57 -8.26
C VAL A 184 -6.06 4.79 -9.11
N THR A 185 -5.63 3.59 -8.68
CA THR A 185 -4.59 2.81 -9.34
C THR A 185 -4.91 2.47 -10.81
N PRO A 186 -6.11 2.02 -11.19
CA PRO A 186 -6.40 1.70 -12.58
C PRO A 186 -6.24 2.89 -13.54
N TYR A 187 -6.51 4.12 -13.07
CA TYR A 187 -6.30 5.34 -13.85
C TYR A 187 -4.81 5.70 -13.92
N ALA A 188 -4.07 5.55 -12.82
CA ALA A 188 -2.62 5.76 -12.79
C ALA A 188 -1.89 4.80 -13.74
N ASP A 189 -2.28 3.52 -13.78
CA ASP A 189 -1.72 2.53 -14.70
C ASP A 189 -1.96 2.90 -16.17
N LYS A 190 -3.17 3.36 -16.51
CA LYS A 190 -3.48 3.85 -17.86
C LYS A 190 -2.74 5.13 -18.22
N ALA A 191 -2.57 6.03 -17.28
CA ALA A 191 -1.77 7.24 -17.48
C ALA A 191 -0.30 6.91 -17.69
N GLU A 192 0.25 6.00 -16.91
CA GLU A 192 1.64 5.53 -17.09
C GLU A 192 1.85 4.86 -18.46
N GLU A 193 0.90 4.02 -18.88
CA GLU A 193 0.93 3.40 -20.23
C GLU A 193 1.00 4.46 -21.34
N ALA A 194 0.29 5.58 -21.17
CA ALA A 194 0.33 6.72 -22.10
C ALA A 194 1.68 7.46 -22.05
N THR A 195 2.24 7.69 -20.83
CA THR A 195 3.55 8.36 -20.70
C THR A 195 4.71 7.52 -21.22
N LEU A 196 4.56 6.21 -21.22
CA LEU A 196 5.57 5.26 -21.73
C LEU A 196 5.42 4.95 -23.22
N LYS A 197 4.45 5.56 -23.92
CA LYS A 197 4.10 5.19 -25.31
C LYS A 197 5.32 5.16 -26.24
N ASP A 198 6.19 6.16 -26.12
CA ASP A 198 7.37 6.32 -26.97
C ASP A 198 8.68 5.97 -26.21
N ASN A 199 8.58 5.29 -25.07
CA ASN A 199 9.74 4.87 -24.29
C ASN A 199 10.24 3.51 -24.78
N PRO A 200 11.49 3.39 -25.26
CA PRO A 200 12.04 2.11 -25.71
C PRO A 200 12.02 1.01 -24.65
N LEU A 201 12.07 1.38 -23.36
CA LEU A 201 12.05 0.45 -22.22
C LEU A 201 10.64 0.11 -21.73
N LYS A 202 9.59 0.55 -22.42
CA LYS A 202 8.19 0.39 -22.00
C LYS A 202 7.87 -1.05 -21.60
N ASP A 203 8.17 -2.00 -22.47
CA ASP A 203 7.81 -3.41 -22.26
C ASP A 203 8.53 -4.00 -21.05
N HIS A 204 9.79 -3.60 -20.83
CA HIS A 204 10.57 -3.99 -19.65
C HIS A 204 10.00 -3.37 -18.37
N ILE A 205 9.63 -2.08 -18.40
CA ILE A 205 9.02 -1.37 -17.27
C ILE A 205 7.71 -2.05 -16.87
N MET A 206 6.84 -2.33 -17.84
CA MET A 206 5.54 -2.95 -17.60
C MET A 206 5.68 -4.39 -17.08
N ALA A 207 6.59 -5.18 -17.67
CA ALA A 207 6.86 -6.55 -17.22
C ALA A 207 7.48 -6.57 -15.81
N GLY A 208 8.40 -5.68 -15.52
CA GLY A 208 8.99 -5.54 -14.17
C GLY A 208 7.93 -5.18 -13.13
N LYS A 209 7.03 -4.25 -13.41
CA LYS A 209 5.90 -3.89 -12.53
C LYS A 209 4.96 -5.07 -12.29
N ALA A 210 4.59 -5.82 -13.32
CA ALA A 210 3.73 -6.98 -13.18
C ALA A 210 4.38 -8.06 -12.31
N LEU A 211 5.70 -8.28 -12.47
CA LEU A 211 6.46 -9.18 -11.64
C LEU A 211 6.46 -8.73 -10.18
N ILE A 212 6.77 -7.46 -9.91
CA ILE A 212 6.78 -6.90 -8.55
C ILE A 212 5.40 -7.02 -7.90
N SER A 213 4.32 -6.67 -8.60
CA SER A 213 2.95 -6.80 -8.08
C SER A 213 2.60 -8.24 -7.69
N SER A 214 3.13 -9.23 -8.44
CA SER A 214 2.94 -10.64 -8.08
C SER A 214 3.70 -11.06 -6.82
N LEU A 215 4.90 -10.50 -6.57
CA LEU A 215 5.66 -10.70 -5.33
C LEU A 215 4.94 -10.04 -4.13
N GLU A 216 4.41 -8.83 -4.32
CA GLU A 216 3.61 -8.13 -3.30
C GLU A 216 2.38 -8.95 -2.90
N ALA A 217 1.67 -9.53 -3.86
CA ALA A 217 0.51 -10.38 -3.58
C ALA A 217 0.87 -11.59 -2.69
N VAL A 218 2.08 -12.15 -2.83
CA VAL A 218 2.57 -13.20 -1.91
C VAL A 218 2.76 -12.65 -0.51
N LEU A 219 3.40 -11.50 -0.36
CA LEU A 219 3.66 -10.89 0.95
C LEU A 219 2.37 -10.46 1.66
N GLU A 220 1.42 -9.90 0.92
CA GLU A 220 0.09 -9.53 1.43
C GLU A 220 -0.76 -10.74 1.81
N GLY A 221 -0.67 -11.81 1.02
CA GLY A 221 -1.40 -13.05 1.26
C GLY A 221 -0.74 -13.98 2.29
N TYR A 222 0.45 -13.62 2.80
CA TYR A 222 1.20 -14.44 3.71
C TYR A 222 0.64 -14.35 5.13
N ASP A 223 0.20 -15.49 5.65
CA ASP A 223 -0.21 -15.66 7.05
C ASP A 223 0.19 -17.05 7.55
N SER A 224 0.31 -17.22 8.88
CA SER A 224 0.58 -18.51 9.53
C SER A 224 -0.49 -19.56 9.22
N ASP A 225 -1.73 -19.10 9.04
CA ASP A 225 -2.91 -19.95 8.83
C ASP A 225 -3.37 -19.97 7.36
N VAL A 226 -2.54 -19.44 6.45
CA VAL A 226 -2.86 -19.43 5.03
C VAL A 226 -2.93 -20.85 4.45
N ALA A 227 -3.96 -21.10 3.66
CA ALA A 227 -4.09 -22.38 2.96
C ALA A 227 -2.93 -22.59 1.97
N LYS A 228 -2.36 -23.78 1.98
CA LYS A 228 -1.23 -24.16 1.11
C LYS A 228 -1.56 -23.98 -0.36
N GLU A 229 -2.78 -24.31 -0.76
CA GLU A 229 -3.29 -24.18 -2.13
C GLU A 229 -3.30 -22.72 -2.59
N ARG A 230 -3.65 -21.78 -1.69
CA ARG A 230 -3.59 -20.33 -1.98
C ARG A 230 -2.15 -19.89 -2.20
N MET A 231 -1.22 -20.30 -1.34
CA MET A 231 0.20 -19.95 -1.51
C MET A 231 0.80 -20.60 -2.75
N GLN A 232 0.37 -21.82 -3.13
CA GLN A 232 0.78 -22.43 -4.39
C GLN A 232 0.29 -21.62 -5.59
N SER A 233 -0.96 -21.16 -5.59
CA SER A 233 -1.49 -20.31 -6.64
C SER A 233 -0.72 -18.99 -6.77
N LEU A 234 -0.32 -18.37 -5.66
CA LEU A 234 0.52 -17.17 -5.67
C LEU A 234 1.93 -17.46 -6.19
N TYR A 235 2.52 -18.60 -5.81
CA TYR A 235 3.81 -19.04 -6.38
C TYR A 235 3.74 -19.20 -7.90
N ASP A 236 2.69 -19.83 -8.41
CA ASP A 236 2.49 -20.05 -9.84
C ASP A 236 2.30 -18.73 -10.58
N ALA A 237 1.60 -17.76 -9.98
CA ALA A 237 1.45 -16.42 -10.52
C ALA A 237 2.80 -15.68 -10.63
N VAL A 238 3.63 -15.71 -9.59
CA VAL A 238 4.99 -15.12 -9.62
C VAL A 238 5.84 -15.78 -10.70
N ASN A 239 5.84 -17.11 -10.78
CA ASN A 239 6.61 -17.84 -11.79
C ASN A 239 6.17 -17.46 -13.20
N THR A 240 4.88 -17.33 -13.46
CA THR A 240 4.33 -16.90 -14.74
C THR A 240 4.80 -15.49 -15.10
N GLN A 241 4.76 -14.54 -14.16
CA GLN A 241 5.23 -13.18 -14.42
C GLN A 241 6.74 -13.12 -14.64
N LYS A 242 7.52 -13.91 -13.89
CA LYS A 242 8.97 -14.03 -14.09
C LYS A 242 9.28 -14.55 -15.49
N GLU A 243 8.60 -15.61 -15.94
CA GLU A 243 8.78 -16.17 -17.29
C GLU A 243 8.39 -15.15 -18.38
N ALA A 244 7.34 -14.37 -18.16
CA ALA A 244 6.96 -13.30 -19.09
C ALA A 244 8.05 -12.21 -19.14
N ALA A 245 8.54 -11.75 -17.99
CA ALA A 245 9.61 -10.76 -17.90
C ALA A 245 10.90 -11.23 -18.56
N SER A 246 11.28 -12.51 -18.42
CA SER A 246 12.48 -13.08 -19.01
C SER A 246 12.43 -13.19 -20.57
N LYS A 247 11.24 -13.11 -21.15
CA LYS A 247 11.02 -13.19 -22.60
C LYS A 247 10.99 -11.83 -23.30
N VAL A 248 11.04 -10.72 -22.57
CA VAL A 248 11.11 -9.38 -23.17
C VAL A 248 12.43 -9.26 -23.93
N GLU A 249 12.36 -8.76 -25.17
CA GLU A 249 13.50 -8.67 -26.06
C GLU A 249 14.57 -7.71 -25.52
N LYS A 250 15.83 -8.14 -25.48
CA LYS A 250 16.94 -7.33 -24.99
C LYS A 250 17.28 -6.19 -25.94
N LEU A 251 17.42 -5.00 -25.38
CA LEU A 251 17.76 -3.79 -26.12
C LEU A 251 19.28 -3.52 -26.06
N LYS A 252 19.96 -3.60 -27.18
CA LYS A 252 21.44 -3.48 -27.26
C LYS A 252 21.95 -2.11 -26.82
N ASP A 253 21.18 -1.06 -27.10
CA ASP A 253 21.55 0.32 -26.81
C ASP A 253 21.34 0.71 -25.31
N TYR A 254 20.77 -0.21 -24.51
CA TYR A 254 20.44 -0.04 -23.10
C TYR A 254 21.11 -1.10 -22.23
N SER A 255 22.37 -1.39 -22.48
CA SER A 255 23.08 -2.51 -21.85
C SER A 255 23.15 -2.44 -20.32
N SER A 256 23.28 -1.25 -19.74
CA SER A 256 23.28 -1.04 -18.28
C SER A 256 21.91 -1.31 -17.65
N GLU A 257 20.87 -0.78 -18.28
CA GLU A 257 19.49 -0.99 -17.87
C GLU A 257 19.11 -2.47 -18.00
N MET A 258 19.52 -3.12 -19.11
CA MET A 258 19.27 -4.56 -19.32
C MET A 258 19.96 -5.43 -18.29
N MET A 259 21.17 -5.07 -17.85
CA MET A 259 21.85 -5.79 -16.77
C MET A 259 21.07 -5.72 -15.46
N SER A 260 20.62 -4.52 -15.07
CA SER A 260 19.81 -4.35 -13.85
C SER A 260 18.44 -5.03 -13.96
N TYR A 261 17.84 -5.03 -15.15
CA TYR A 261 16.59 -5.75 -15.40
C TYR A 261 16.77 -7.28 -15.28
N GLU A 262 17.88 -7.81 -15.82
CA GLU A 262 18.22 -9.24 -15.70
C GLU A 262 18.51 -9.62 -14.24
N ASP A 263 19.20 -8.77 -13.48
CA ASP A 263 19.42 -8.97 -12.04
C ASP A 263 18.08 -9.06 -11.28
N MET A 264 17.13 -8.17 -11.56
CA MET A 264 15.78 -8.21 -11.00
C MET A 264 15.07 -9.54 -11.28
N VAL A 265 15.12 -10.02 -12.55
CA VAL A 265 14.49 -11.29 -12.95
C VAL A 265 15.17 -12.46 -12.25
N ASN A 266 16.51 -12.45 -12.15
CA ASN A 266 17.30 -13.50 -11.50
C ASN A 266 17.10 -13.52 -9.97
N ASP A 267 17.03 -12.36 -9.33
CA ASP A 267 16.82 -12.28 -7.89
C ASP A 267 15.42 -12.74 -7.46
N THR A 268 14.45 -12.70 -8.40
CA THR A 268 13.15 -13.34 -8.22
C THR A 268 13.27 -14.86 -7.99
N ASP A 269 14.31 -15.53 -8.50
CA ASP A 269 14.54 -16.96 -8.21
C ASP A 269 14.85 -17.25 -6.76
N LYS A 270 15.51 -16.32 -6.06
CA LYS A 270 15.77 -16.44 -4.62
C LYS A 270 14.47 -16.37 -3.82
N PHE A 271 13.59 -15.42 -4.19
CA PHE A 271 12.25 -15.31 -3.60
C PHE A 271 11.41 -16.57 -3.84
N LEU A 272 11.33 -17.06 -5.08
CA LEU A 272 10.64 -18.29 -5.44
C LEU A 272 11.24 -19.52 -4.76
N GLY A 273 12.57 -19.56 -4.59
CA GLY A 273 13.28 -20.62 -3.89
C GLY A 273 12.85 -20.70 -2.41
N GLU A 274 12.74 -19.56 -1.74
CA GLU A 274 12.31 -19.51 -0.34
C GLU A 274 10.82 -19.87 -0.22
N LEU A 275 9.96 -19.34 -1.05
CA LEU A 275 8.53 -19.65 -1.07
C LEU A 275 8.30 -21.15 -1.34
N ARG A 276 9.10 -21.77 -2.22
CA ARG A 276 9.06 -23.23 -2.48
C ARG A 276 9.45 -24.07 -1.25
N LYS A 277 10.42 -23.61 -0.45
CA LYS A 277 10.79 -24.28 0.81
C LYS A 277 9.62 -24.24 1.81
N LEU A 278 8.97 -23.08 1.95
CA LEU A 278 7.81 -22.91 2.83
C LEU A 278 6.64 -23.79 2.40
N LEU A 279 6.35 -23.85 1.10
CA LEU A 279 5.31 -24.69 0.52
C LEU A 279 5.57 -26.20 0.77
N ARG A 280 6.82 -26.67 0.62
CA ARG A 280 7.18 -28.07 0.91
C ARG A 280 7.01 -28.41 2.39
N ASN A 281 7.41 -27.48 3.25
CA ASN A 281 7.33 -27.69 4.70
C ASN A 281 5.89 -27.55 5.23
N GLY A 282 4.98 -26.92 4.46
CA GLY A 282 3.62 -26.63 4.88
C GLY A 282 3.51 -25.72 6.10
N LYS A 283 4.57 -24.97 6.40
CA LYS A 283 4.63 -24.06 7.55
C LYS A 283 5.02 -22.66 7.09
N PHE A 284 4.15 -21.71 7.36
CA PHE A 284 4.33 -20.30 7.07
C PHE A 284 4.67 -19.56 8.36
N THR A 285 5.96 -19.28 8.57
CA THR A 285 6.51 -18.75 9.83
C THR A 285 6.89 -17.28 9.67
N GLU A 286 6.98 -16.55 10.79
CA GLU A 286 7.49 -15.17 10.79
C GLU A 286 8.91 -15.08 10.21
N SER A 287 9.76 -16.09 10.45
CA SER A 287 11.10 -16.12 9.85
C SER A 287 11.04 -16.27 8.33
N GLY A 288 10.16 -17.16 7.81
CA GLY A 288 9.96 -17.31 6.38
C GLY A 288 9.45 -16.03 5.71
N TYR A 289 8.55 -15.31 6.37
CA TYR A 289 8.11 -13.99 5.90
C TYR A 289 9.27 -12.99 5.79
N LYS A 290 10.14 -12.93 6.81
CA LYS A 290 11.31 -12.04 6.80
C LYS A 290 12.27 -12.35 5.65
N GLU A 291 12.49 -13.63 5.34
CA GLU A 291 13.33 -14.06 4.21
C GLU A 291 12.70 -13.69 2.86
N LEU A 292 11.37 -13.88 2.72
CA LEU A 292 10.67 -13.42 1.51
C LEU A 292 10.75 -11.90 1.36
N LEU A 293 10.55 -11.15 2.44
CA LEU A 293 10.64 -9.70 2.42
C LEU A 293 12.06 -9.21 2.09
N TYR A 294 13.09 -9.90 2.61
CA TYR A 294 14.48 -9.60 2.26
C TYR A 294 14.74 -9.78 0.78
N ASN A 295 14.35 -10.92 0.20
CA ASN A 295 14.51 -11.18 -1.23
C ASN A 295 13.68 -10.22 -2.10
N TYR A 296 12.47 -9.88 -1.68
CA TYR A 296 11.64 -8.87 -2.35
C TYR A 296 12.34 -7.51 -2.43
N ASN A 297 12.97 -7.06 -1.33
CA ASN A 297 13.68 -5.78 -1.33
C ASN A 297 14.84 -5.76 -2.34
N HIS A 298 15.53 -6.88 -2.54
CA HIS A 298 16.57 -6.98 -3.58
C HIS A 298 15.99 -6.79 -4.98
N VAL A 299 14.89 -7.49 -5.29
CA VAL A 299 14.19 -7.33 -6.59
C VAL A 299 13.77 -5.87 -6.80
N ILE A 300 13.29 -5.18 -5.76
CA ILE A 300 12.95 -3.76 -5.80
C ILE A 300 14.18 -2.88 -6.05
N ASP A 301 15.29 -3.16 -5.39
CA ASP A 301 16.52 -2.37 -5.57
C ASP A 301 17.05 -2.52 -7.01
N ASP A 302 16.98 -3.72 -7.58
CA ASP A 302 17.35 -3.97 -8.97
C ASP A 302 16.43 -3.25 -9.95
N TYR A 303 15.12 -3.32 -9.73
CA TYR A 303 14.15 -2.59 -10.53
C TYR A 303 14.39 -1.07 -10.46
N ASN A 304 14.66 -0.55 -9.27
CA ASN A 304 14.98 0.87 -9.09
C ASN A 304 16.26 1.27 -9.85
N ARG A 305 17.28 0.39 -9.91
CA ARG A 305 18.47 0.64 -10.72
C ARG A 305 18.18 0.60 -12.22
N PHE A 306 17.30 -0.30 -12.64
CA PHE A 306 16.88 -0.42 -14.04
C PHE A 306 16.17 0.85 -14.54
N ILE A 307 15.28 1.46 -13.74
CA ILE A 307 14.48 2.61 -14.18
C ILE A 307 15.15 3.97 -13.93
N ASN A 308 16.31 4.04 -13.23
CA ASN A 308 17.06 5.27 -12.91
C ASN A 308 18.26 5.47 -13.82
#